data_056e740a76023e5cc90ad0567a6e3c96
#
_entry.id   056e740a76023e5cc90ad0567a6e3c96
#
_cell.length_a   1.000
_cell.length_b   1.000
_cell.length_c   1.000
_cell.angle_alpha   90.00
_cell.angle_beta   90.00
_cell.angle_gamma   90.00
#
_symmetry.space_group_name_H-M   'P 1'
#
loop_
_entity.id
_entity.type
_entity.pdbx_description
1 polymer ?
#
loop_
_entity_poly.entity_id
_entity_poly.type
_entity_poly.pdbx_seq_one_letter_code
_entity_poly.pdbx_strand_id
1 'polypeptide(L)'
;MRKVWERVGGSVRLAADANRSLTTRDTLRLSRECLDVPFILEQPCNTFEEIKAIRNQLHHAVYLDENTEDLSTVIRAIGEGVCDGFGMKVTRIGGLHAMATVGDLCEARSMPHTCDDAWGGDIPAAACVQIGATVSPRLNEGVWIAAPYIEGHYHEKNGVSVEEGHIRLPSGPGLGVVPQESCFGSPVASYA
;
A
#
# COMPACT_ATOMS: atom_id res chain seq x y z
N MET A 1 -18.20 -8.19 -4.22
CA MET A 1 -17.49 -7.90 -5.47
C MET A 1 -18.44 -7.71 -6.67
N ARG A 2 -19.33 -8.65 -7.05
CA ARG A 2 -20.19 -8.52 -8.24
C ARG A 2 -21.01 -7.24 -8.30
N LYS A 3 -21.72 -6.88 -7.23
CA LYS A 3 -22.52 -5.65 -7.20
C LYS A 3 -21.68 -4.37 -7.39
N VAL A 4 -20.44 -4.37 -6.90
CA VAL A 4 -19.50 -3.26 -7.12
C VAL A 4 -19.09 -3.24 -8.58
N TRP A 5 -18.71 -4.39 -9.13
CA TRP A 5 -18.32 -4.53 -10.54
C TRP A 5 -19.45 -4.14 -11.50
N GLU A 6 -20.68 -4.57 -11.23
CA GLU A 6 -21.87 -4.17 -12.00
C GLU A 6 -22.08 -2.64 -12.01
N ARG A 7 -21.68 -1.98 -10.94
CA ARG A 7 -21.83 -0.52 -10.80
C ARG A 7 -20.73 0.28 -11.50
N VAL A 8 -19.45 -0.16 -11.39
CA VAL A 8 -18.28 0.59 -11.89
C VAL A 8 -17.78 0.09 -13.24
N GLY A 9 -18.05 -1.16 -13.58
CA GLY A 9 -17.65 -1.77 -14.85
C GLY A 9 -16.14 -1.78 -15.06
N GLY A 10 -15.72 -1.95 -16.31
CA GLY A 10 -14.31 -2.01 -16.70
C GLY A 10 -13.55 -0.68 -16.68
N SER A 11 -14.16 0.40 -16.23
CA SER A 11 -13.50 1.72 -16.12
C SER A 11 -12.62 1.88 -14.89
N VAL A 12 -12.73 0.96 -13.92
CA VAL A 12 -12.03 1.01 -12.62
C VAL A 12 -11.39 -0.34 -12.33
N ARG A 13 -10.16 -0.33 -11.86
CA ARG A 13 -9.54 -1.53 -11.27
C ARG A 13 -10.07 -1.71 -9.85
N LEU A 14 -10.42 -2.95 -9.50
CA LEU A 14 -10.91 -3.28 -8.16
C LEU A 14 -9.84 -4.00 -7.36
N ALA A 15 -9.72 -3.64 -6.10
CA ALA A 15 -9.01 -4.40 -5.09
C ALA A 15 -9.99 -4.77 -3.96
N ALA A 16 -9.84 -5.94 -3.43
CA ALA A 16 -10.54 -6.42 -2.24
C ALA A 16 -9.50 -6.67 -1.15
N ASP A 17 -9.31 -5.67 -0.32
CA ASP A 17 -8.47 -5.80 0.86
C ASP A 17 -9.25 -6.55 1.95
N ALA A 18 -8.77 -7.70 2.30
CA ALA A 18 -9.35 -8.54 3.34
C ALA A 18 -8.69 -8.32 4.70
N ASN A 19 -7.62 -7.58 4.79
CA ASN A 19 -6.87 -7.30 6.03
C ASN A 19 -6.72 -8.54 6.91
N ARG A 20 -6.29 -9.66 6.31
CA ARG A 20 -6.07 -10.96 6.99
C ARG A 20 -7.32 -11.63 7.56
N SER A 21 -8.52 -11.19 7.20
CA SER A 21 -9.75 -11.66 7.84
C SER A 21 -10.30 -12.97 7.28
N LEU A 22 -9.83 -13.44 6.13
CA LEU A 22 -10.33 -14.65 5.51
C LEU A 22 -9.52 -15.88 5.92
N THR A 23 -10.22 -17.00 6.05
CA THR A 23 -9.56 -18.31 6.09
C THR A 23 -9.13 -18.73 4.69
N THR A 24 -8.22 -19.70 4.57
CA THR A 24 -7.84 -20.28 3.29
C THR A 24 -9.06 -20.81 2.52
N ARG A 25 -10.01 -21.46 3.22
CA ARG A 25 -11.26 -21.94 2.64
C ARG A 25 -12.11 -20.80 2.05
N ASP A 26 -12.27 -19.72 2.81
CA ASP A 26 -13.13 -18.60 2.39
C ASP A 26 -12.47 -17.81 1.25
N THR A 27 -11.16 -17.70 1.24
CA THR A 27 -10.38 -17.12 0.14
C THR A 27 -10.55 -17.92 -1.16
N LEU A 28 -10.41 -19.24 -1.10
CA LEU A 28 -10.64 -20.12 -2.24
C LEU A 28 -12.07 -20.03 -2.74
N ARG A 29 -13.05 -20.00 -1.83
CA ARG A 29 -14.46 -19.85 -2.16
C ARG A 29 -14.73 -18.51 -2.86
N LEU A 30 -14.24 -17.39 -2.29
CA LEU A 30 -14.39 -16.06 -2.89
C LEU A 30 -13.83 -16.03 -4.32
N SER A 31 -12.60 -16.55 -4.48
CA SER A 31 -11.94 -16.57 -5.80
C SER A 31 -12.74 -17.40 -6.82
N ARG A 32 -13.27 -18.54 -6.44
CA ARG A 32 -14.08 -19.39 -7.34
C ARG A 32 -15.45 -18.80 -7.66
N GLU A 33 -16.12 -18.23 -6.68
CA GLU A 33 -17.46 -17.65 -6.86
C GLU A 33 -17.44 -16.35 -7.67
N CYS A 34 -16.29 -15.67 -7.79
CA CYS A 34 -16.16 -14.38 -8.47
C CYS A 34 -15.22 -14.42 -9.69
N LEU A 35 -15.10 -15.57 -10.38
CA LEU A 35 -14.26 -15.72 -11.59
C LEU A 35 -14.57 -14.73 -12.70
N ASP A 36 -15.80 -14.26 -12.76
CA ASP A 36 -16.31 -13.29 -13.71
C ASP A 36 -16.00 -11.82 -13.36
N VAL A 37 -15.40 -11.58 -12.19
CA VAL A 37 -15.08 -10.24 -11.71
C VAL A 37 -13.56 -10.10 -11.58
N PRO A 38 -12.90 -9.25 -12.36
CA PRO A 38 -11.47 -9.00 -12.22
C PRO A 38 -11.21 -8.09 -11.01
N PHE A 39 -10.52 -8.59 -10.01
CA PHE A 39 -10.07 -7.81 -8.86
C PHE A 39 -8.79 -8.38 -8.26
N ILE A 40 -8.08 -7.55 -7.52
CA ILE A 40 -6.92 -7.94 -6.73
C ILE A 40 -7.42 -8.42 -5.36
N LEU A 41 -6.92 -9.56 -4.89
CA LEU A 41 -7.08 -10.02 -3.52
C LEU A 41 -5.90 -9.51 -2.70
N GLU A 42 -6.14 -8.50 -1.87
CA GLU A 42 -5.13 -7.97 -0.99
C GLU A 42 -5.21 -8.65 0.37
N GLN A 43 -4.06 -9.13 0.85
CA GLN A 43 -3.84 -9.79 2.14
C GLN A 43 -5.03 -10.67 2.60
N PRO A 44 -5.40 -11.70 1.82
CA PRO A 44 -6.61 -12.46 2.12
C PRO A 44 -6.54 -13.23 3.45
N CYS A 45 -5.43 -13.91 3.72
CA CYS A 45 -5.25 -14.72 4.91
C CYS A 45 -4.29 -14.06 5.91
N ASN A 46 -4.28 -14.58 7.14
CA ASN A 46 -3.52 -14.00 8.24
C ASN A 46 -2.01 -14.17 8.04
N THR A 47 -1.56 -15.29 7.55
CA THR A 47 -0.14 -15.61 7.46
C THR A 47 0.32 -15.81 6.01
N PHE A 48 1.61 -15.56 5.80
CA PHE A 48 2.29 -15.85 4.56
C PHE A 48 2.13 -17.31 4.13
N GLU A 49 2.25 -18.25 5.07
CA GLU A 49 2.15 -19.69 4.79
C GLU A 49 0.76 -20.12 4.38
N GLU A 50 -0.29 -19.51 4.93
CA GLU A 50 -1.67 -19.77 4.52
C GLU A 50 -1.89 -19.34 3.06
N ILE A 51 -1.42 -18.13 2.70
CA ILE A 51 -1.52 -17.64 1.32
C ILE A 51 -0.72 -18.52 0.36
N LYS A 52 0.53 -18.84 0.72
CA LYS A 52 1.39 -19.74 -0.05
C LYS A 52 0.72 -21.09 -0.32
N ALA A 53 0.09 -21.68 0.69
CA ALA A 53 -0.56 -22.99 0.57
C ALA A 53 -1.68 -23.04 -0.47
N ILE A 54 -2.35 -21.93 -0.73
CA ILE A 54 -3.49 -21.85 -1.66
C ILE A 54 -3.19 -21.08 -2.94
N ARG A 55 -2.03 -20.41 -3.04
CA ARG A 55 -1.70 -19.48 -4.13
C ARG A 55 -2.01 -20.05 -5.51
N ASN A 56 -1.59 -21.27 -5.78
CA ASN A 56 -1.76 -21.94 -7.08
C ASN A 56 -3.20 -22.34 -7.41
N GLN A 57 -4.13 -22.18 -6.47
CA GLN A 57 -5.55 -22.46 -6.64
C GLN A 57 -6.39 -21.18 -6.79
N LEU A 58 -5.75 -20.01 -6.63
CA LEU A 58 -6.40 -18.71 -6.78
C LEU A 58 -6.35 -18.25 -8.24
N HIS A 59 -7.48 -17.72 -8.70
CA HIS A 59 -7.64 -17.19 -10.06
C HIS A 59 -7.40 -15.69 -10.14
N HIS A 60 -7.38 -15.02 -8.98
CA HIS A 60 -7.18 -13.58 -8.87
C HIS A 60 -5.73 -13.28 -8.53
N ALA A 61 -5.27 -12.10 -8.94
CA ALA A 61 -3.99 -11.57 -8.48
C ALA A 61 -4.00 -11.39 -6.97
N VAL A 62 -2.90 -11.74 -6.31
CA VAL A 62 -2.73 -11.62 -4.86
C VAL A 62 -1.71 -10.56 -4.57
N TYR A 63 -2.07 -9.58 -3.75
CA TYR A 63 -1.13 -8.62 -3.19
C TYR A 63 -0.92 -8.89 -1.70
N LEU A 64 0.34 -8.80 -1.27
CA LEU A 64 0.68 -8.88 0.15
C LEU A 64 0.79 -7.46 0.71
N ASP A 65 0.17 -7.23 1.85
CA ASP A 65 0.28 -6.00 2.63
C ASP A 65 0.91 -6.30 4.01
N GLU A 66 0.15 -6.79 4.96
CA GLU A 66 0.62 -6.98 6.34
C GLU A 66 1.75 -8.02 6.47
N ASN A 67 1.88 -8.94 5.55
CA ASN A 67 2.99 -9.90 5.53
C ASN A 67 4.24 -9.37 4.81
N THR A 68 4.35 -8.05 4.57
CA THR A 68 5.55 -7.40 4.02
C THR A 68 6.26 -6.58 5.08
N GLU A 69 6.77 -7.25 6.10
CA GLU A 69 7.36 -6.60 7.28
C GLU A 69 8.80 -6.11 7.05
N ASP A 70 9.52 -6.78 6.17
CA ASP A 70 10.91 -6.45 5.85
C ASP A 70 11.32 -6.87 4.43
N LEU A 71 12.50 -6.44 4.02
CA LEU A 71 13.07 -6.75 2.70
C LEU A 71 13.24 -8.26 2.48
N SER A 72 13.59 -9.03 3.51
CA SER A 72 13.80 -10.48 3.37
C SER A 72 12.50 -11.20 3.06
N THR A 73 11.41 -10.78 3.66
CA THR A 73 10.06 -11.29 3.38
C THR A 73 9.61 -10.94 1.96
N VAL A 74 9.89 -9.73 1.49
CA VAL A 74 9.59 -9.33 0.09
C VAL A 74 10.39 -10.19 -0.91
N ILE A 75 11.68 -10.36 -0.69
CA ILE A 75 12.54 -11.23 -1.52
C ILE A 75 11.99 -12.65 -1.55
N ARG A 76 11.61 -13.18 -0.39
CA ARG A 76 11.04 -14.51 -0.24
C ARG A 76 9.73 -14.64 -1.00
N ALA A 77 8.81 -13.67 -0.86
CA ALA A 77 7.51 -13.67 -1.53
C ALA A 77 7.66 -13.73 -3.07
N ILE A 78 8.58 -12.93 -3.61
CA ILE A 78 8.91 -12.93 -5.04
C ILE A 78 9.53 -14.25 -5.45
N GLY A 79 10.51 -14.75 -4.69
CA GLY A 79 11.25 -15.98 -4.99
C GLY A 79 10.38 -17.23 -4.97
N GLU A 80 9.40 -17.27 -4.07
CA GLU A 80 8.47 -18.39 -3.91
C GLU A 80 7.18 -18.24 -4.73
N GLY A 81 6.99 -17.11 -5.44
CA GLY A 81 5.81 -16.85 -6.27
C GLY A 81 4.50 -16.77 -5.48
N VAL A 82 4.54 -16.23 -4.27
CA VAL A 82 3.39 -16.19 -3.36
C VAL A 82 2.41 -15.06 -3.72
N CYS A 83 2.89 -14.01 -4.38
CA CYS A 83 2.07 -12.86 -4.75
C CYS A 83 2.38 -12.36 -6.15
N ASP A 84 1.51 -11.50 -6.65
CA ASP A 84 1.62 -10.80 -7.94
C ASP A 84 1.96 -9.32 -7.77
N GLY A 85 1.92 -8.81 -6.54
CA GLY A 85 2.23 -7.43 -6.20
C GLY A 85 2.19 -7.19 -4.69
N PHE A 86 2.33 -5.94 -4.31
CA PHE A 86 2.42 -5.56 -2.90
C PHE A 86 1.63 -4.29 -2.58
N GLY A 87 0.97 -4.29 -1.41
CA GLY A 87 0.56 -3.08 -0.70
C GLY A 87 1.68 -2.67 0.27
N MET A 88 2.47 -1.66 -0.09
CA MET A 88 3.68 -1.32 0.67
C MET A 88 3.44 -0.12 1.58
N LYS A 89 3.81 -0.25 2.84
CA LYS A 89 3.75 0.84 3.82
C LYS A 89 5.16 1.26 4.26
N VAL A 90 5.51 2.54 4.05
CA VAL A 90 6.82 3.09 4.41
C VAL A 90 7.17 2.82 5.87
N THR A 91 6.19 2.94 6.76
CA THR A 91 6.38 2.73 8.21
C THR A 91 6.59 1.26 8.57
N ARG A 92 5.96 0.34 7.86
CA ARG A 92 6.10 -1.11 8.10
C ARG A 92 7.45 -1.63 7.62
N ILE A 93 7.86 -1.24 6.43
CA ILE A 93 9.11 -1.72 5.83
C ILE A 93 10.37 -1.15 6.47
N GLY A 94 10.26 -0.14 7.32
CA GLY A 94 11.38 0.45 8.04
C GLY A 94 11.90 1.79 7.51
N GLY A 95 11.08 2.53 6.76
CA GLY A 95 11.36 3.89 6.32
C GLY A 95 11.72 4.01 4.84
N LEU A 96 12.11 5.23 4.44
CA LEU A 96 12.33 5.60 3.04
C LEU A 96 13.41 4.78 2.34
N HIS A 97 14.53 4.53 3.01
CA HIS A 97 15.64 3.78 2.40
C HIS A 97 15.24 2.33 2.11
N ALA A 98 14.62 1.67 3.07
CA ALA A 98 14.11 0.30 2.89
C ALA A 98 13.05 0.24 1.80
N MET A 99 12.14 1.23 1.76
CA MET A 99 11.10 1.31 0.75
C MET A 99 11.65 1.54 -0.65
N ALA A 100 12.67 2.40 -0.81
CA ALA A 100 13.36 2.60 -2.08
C ALA A 100 14.03 1.29 -2.57
N THR A 101 14.70 0.57 -1.68
CA THR A 101 15.30 -0.72 -2.01
C THR A 101 14.26 -1.75 -2.46
N VAL A 102 13.09 -1.78 -1.82
CA VAL A 102 11.96 -2.61 -2.28
C VAL A 102 11.47 -2.17 -3.64
N GLY A 103 11.35 -0.86 -3.88
CA GLY A 103 10.98 -0.31 -5.18
C GLY A 103 11.93 -0.77 -6.30
N ASP A 104 13.24 -0.70 -6.09
CA ASP A 104 14.25 -1.19 -7.04
C ASP A 104 14.11 -2.70 -7.30
N LEU A 105 13.84 -3.48 -6.26
CA LEU A 105 13.61 -4.92 -6.39
C LEU A 105 12.33 -5.20 -7.19
N CYS A 106 11.25 -4.49 -6.90
CA CYS A 106 9.98 -4.59 -7.62
C CYS A 106 10.14 -4.21 -9.10
N GLU A 107 10.89 -3.15 -9.42
CA GLU A 107 11.21 -2.77 -10.80
C GLU A 107 11.96 -3.88 -11.53
N ALA A 108 13.02 -4.42 -10.91
CA ALA A 108 13.84 -5.49 -11.47
C ALA A 108 13.04 -6.79 -11.71
N ARG A 109 11.95 -7.02 -10.97
CA ARG A 109 11.11 -8.21 -11.05
C ARG A 109 9.75 -7.96 -11.70
N SER A 110 9.51 -6.75 -12.19
CA SER A 110 8.22 -6.31 -12.76
C SER A 110 7.03 -6.55 -11.81
N MET A 111 7.21 -6.28 -10.53
CA MET A 111 6.19 -6.44 -9.49
C MET A 111 5.46 -5.10 -9.27
N PRO A 112 4.17 -5.01 -9.58
CA PRO A 112 3.39 -3.82 -9.24
C PRO A 112 3.25 -3.67 -7.74
N HIS A 113 3.20 -2.42 -7.27
CA HIS A 113 3.01 -2.14 -5.85
C HIS A 113 2.41 -0.75 -5.61
N THR A 114 1.81 -0.59 -4.46
CA THR A 114 1.36 0.69 -3.93
C THR A 114 2.41 1.30 -3.01
N CYS A 115 2.26 2.58 -2.69
CA CYS A 115 3.02 3.27 -1.66
C CYS A 115 2.05 3.88 -0.67
N ASP A 116 1.79 3.18 0.43
CA ASP A 116 0.73 3.53 1.36
C ASP A 116 1.26 4.16 2.64
N ASP A 117 0.48 5.06 3.22
CA ASP A 117 0.73 5.56 4.55
C ASP A 117 0.11 4.63 5.64
N ALA A 118 0.41 4.93 6.89
CA ALA A 118 -0.08 4.21 8.05
C ALA A 118 -0.80 5.15 9.02
N TRP A 119 -1.68 6.01 8.51
CA TRP A 119 -2.52 6.90 9.31
C TRP A 119 -1.76 7.95 10.15
N GLY A 120 -0.57 8.33 9.72
CA GLY A 120 0.31 9.25 10.46
C GLY A 120 0.21 10.72 10.04
N GLY A 121 -0.80 11.13 9.29
CA GLY A 121 -0.95 12.50 8.80
C GLY A 121 0.07 12.88 7.73
N ASP A 122 0.41 14.16 7.63
CA ASP A 122 1.21 14.69 6.51
C ASP A 122 2.63 14.13 6.41
N ILE A 123 3.27 13.73 7.52
CA ILE A 123 4.66 13.26 7.50
C ILE A 123 4.79 11.92 6.77
N PRO A 124 4.10 10.83 7.19
CA PRO A 124 4.14 9.58 6.42
C PRO A 124 3.48 9.71 5.05
N ALA A 125 2.44 10.54 4.88
CA ALA A 125 1.85 10.80 3.58
C ALA A 125 2.88 11.41 2.61
N ALA A 126 3.64 12.43 3.04
CA ALA A 126 4.70 13.03 2.24
C ALA A 126 5.80 12.00 1.89
N ALA A 127 6.18 11.15 2.84
CA ALA A 127 7.14 10.08 2.59
C ALA A 127 6.66 9.12 1.50
N CYS A 128 5.39 8.70 1.55
CA CYS A 128 4.78 7.83 0.55
C CYS A 128 4.72 8.50 -0.83
N VAL A 129 4.35 9.78 -0.88
CA VAL A 129 4.30 10.54 -2.15
C VAL A 129 5.68 10.70 -2.77
N GLN A 130 6.72 11.00 -1.95
CA GLN A 130 8.09 11.12 -2.44
C GLN A 130 8.60 9.80 -3.03
N ILE A 131 8.35 8.67 -2.36
CA ILE A 131 8.71 7.34 -2.89
C ILE A 131 7.85 6.99 -4.09
N GLY A 132 6.53 7.19 -4.03
CA GLY A 132 5.62 6.88 -5.11
C GLY A 132 5.96 7.60 -6.43
N ALA A 133 6.51 8.82 -6.33
CA ALA A 133 6.98 9.58 -7.48
C ALA A 133 8.22 8.97 -8.16
N THR A 134 8.95 8.08 -7.50
CA THR A 134 10.11 7.37 -8.08
C THR A 134 9.73 6.06 -8.75
N VAL A 135 8.53 5.55 -8.50
CA VAL A 135 8.07 4.27 -9.07
C VAL A 135 7.71 4.44 -10.54
N SER A 136 8.19 3.51 -11.36
CA SER A 136 7.82 3.45 -12.78
C SER A 136 6.29 3.44 -12.95
N PRO A 137 5.71 4.30 -13.81
CA PRO A 137 4.26 4.36 -14.03
C PRO A 137 3.61 3.02 -14.38
N ARG A 138 4.38 2.11 -14.96
CA ARG A 138 3.94 0.76 -15.33
C ARG A 138 3.67 -0.12 -14.10
N LEU A 139 4.36 0.13 -13.00
CA LEU A 139 4.31 -0.67 -11.77
C LEU A 139 3.65 0.07 -10.60
N ASN A 140 3.41 1.36 -10.76
CA ASN A 140 2.77 2.18 -9.72
C ASN A 140 1.27 1.90 -9.69
N GLU A 141 0.81 1.23 -8.65
CA GLU A 141 -0.61 0.94 -8.40
C GLU A 141 -1.31 2.06 -7.62
N GLY A 142 -0.58 3.11 -7.28
CA GLY A 142 -1.08 4.31 -6.60
C GLY A 142 -0.33 4.63 -5.32
N VAL A 143 -0.60 5.82 -4.82
CA VAL A 143 -0.18 6.26 -3.48
C VAL A 143 -1.43 6.44 -2.65
N TRP A 144 -1.61 5.60 -1.64
CA TRP A 144 -2.79 5.61 -0.80
C TRP A 144 -2.48 6.30 0.53
N ILE A 145 -3.11 7.45 0.73
CA ILE A 145 -2.91 8.25 1.95
C ILE A 145 -4.22 8.37 2.74
N ALA A 146 -4.10 8.46 4.05
CA ALA A 146 -5.23 8.57 4.95
C ALA A 146 -5.85 9.98 5.01
N ALA A 147 -5.30 10.96 4.28
CA ALA A 147 -5.78 12.34 4.29
C ALA A 147 -7.31 12.51 4.15
N PRO A 148 -8.04 11.70 3.34
CA PRO A 148 -9.51 11.79 3.27
C PRO A 148 -10.24 11.40 4.57
N TYR A 149 -9.55 10.76 5.51
CA TYR A 149 -10.09 10.26 6.78
C TYR A 149 -9.52 10.98 8.01
N ILE A 150 -8.65 11.96 7.80
CA ILE A 150 -7.98 12.73 8.86
C ILE A 150 -8.41 14.17 8.73
N GLU A 151 -8.80 14.79 9.86
CA GLU A 151 -9.12 16.22 9.92
C GLU A 151 -7.85 17.02 10.20
N GLY A 152 -7.65 18.07 9.39
CA GLY A 152 -6.55 19.02 9.52
C GLY A 152 -5.20 18.51 8.97
N HIS A 153 -4.25 19.40 9.05
CA HIS A 153 -2.87 19.21 8.60
C HIS A 153 -1.89 19.67 9.67
N TYR A 154 -0.68 19.15 9.66
CA TYR A 154 0.41 19.64 10.51
C TYR A 154 0.90 21.04 10.10
N HIS A 155 0.57 21.45 8.86
CA HIS A 155 0.82 22.80 8.37
C HIS A 155 -0.29 23.19 7.39
N GLU A 156 -1.02 24.26 7.69
CA GLU A 156 -2.20 24.67 6.93
C GLU A 156 -1.98 24.87 5.41
N LYS A 157 -0.76 25.28 5.03
CA LYS A 157 -0.44 25.60 3.62
C LYS A 157 0.30 24.49 2.87
N ASN A 158 0.87 23.52 3.59
CA ASN A 158 1.78 22.52 3.03
C ASN A 158 1.37 21.09 3.40
N GLY A 159 0.12 20.88 3.73
CA GLY A 159 -0.42 19.54 3.97
C GLY A 159 -0.49 18.72 2.67
N VAL A 160 -0.47 17.41 2.81
CA VAL A 160 -0.61 16.49 1.68
C VAL A 160 -2.08 16.13 1.51
N SER A 161 -2.65 16.47 0.36
CA SER A 161 -4.06 16.23 0.04
C SER A 161 -4.23 15.54 -1.30
N VAL A 162 -5.40 14.91 -1.47
CA VAL A 162 -5.84 14.37 -2.76
C VAL A 162 -6.76 15.38 -3.42
N GLU A 163 -6.39 15.85 -4.60
CA GLU A 163 -7.17 16.79 -5.40
C GLU A 163 -7.46 16.15 -6.77
N GLU A 164 -8.74 15.95 -7.07
CA GLU A 164 -9.19 15.34 -8.34
C GLU A 164 -8.48 14.02 -8.68
N GLY A 165 -8.25 13.17 -7.67
CA GLY A 165 -7.54 11.90 -7.82
C GLY A 165 -6.02 12.00 -7.95
N HIS A 166 -5.44 13.18 -7.75
CA HIS A 166 -4.00 13.41 -7.81
C HIS A 166 -3.47 13.91 -6.48
N ILE A 167 -2.22 13.60 -6.23
CA ILE A 167 -1.46 14.12 -5.08
C ILE A 167 -0.28 14.91 -5.63
N ARG A 168 -0.16 16.18 -5.24
CA ARG A 168 1.00 16.99 -5.61
C ARG A 168 2.21 16.55 -4.81
N LEU A 169 3.34 16.39 -5.50
CA LEU A 169 4.61 16.15 -4.84
C LEU A 169 4.97 17.36 -3.98
N PRO A 170 5.15 17.18 -2.65
CA PRO A 170 5.59 18.28 -1.80
C PRO A 170 6.94 18.84 -2.26
N SER A 171 7.04 20.16 -2.30
CA SER A 171 8.25 20.86 -2.72
C SER A 171 8.99 21.42 -1.49
N GLY A 172 10.30 21.35 -1.51
CA GLY A 172 11.16 21.84 -0.44
C GLY A 172 12.15 20.80 0.07
N PRO A 173 13.00 21.15 1.04
CA PRO A 173 13.98 20.23 1.60
C PRO A 173 13.32 19.04 2.32
N GLY A 174 13.98 17.89 2.29
CA GLY A 174 13.51 16.67 2.97
C GLY A 174 12.21 16.15 2.39
N LEU A 175 11.19 15.95 3.22
CA LEU A 175 9.87 15.51 2.80
C LEU A 175 9.04 16.60 2.10
N GLY A 176 9.49 17.86 2.15
CA GLY A 176 8.74 19.00 1.64
C GLY A 176 7.58 19.45 2.55
N VAL A 177 7.39 18.79 3.69
CA VAL A 177 6.41 19.14 4.72
C VAL A 177 7.13 19.55 5.99
N VAL A 178 6.78 20.72 6.54
CA VAL A 178 7.34 21.23 7.79
C VAL A 178 6.20 21.38 8.79
N PRO A 179 6.08 20.48 9.77
CA PRO A 179 5.04 20.56 10.77
C PRO A 179 5.19 21.83 11.64
N GLN A 180 4.07 22.44 12.01
CA GLN A 180 4.05 23.53 12.98
C GLN A 180 4.15 22.93 14.39
N GLU A 181 5.09 23.39 15.19
CA GLU A 181 5.29 22.89 16.56
C GLU A 181 4.04 23.04 17.43
N SER A 182 3.20 24.04 17.17
CA SER A 182 1.94 24.27 17.85
C SER A 182 0.91 23.13 17.66
N CYS A 183 1.08 22.27 16.65
CA CYS A 183 0.24 21.11 16.42
C CYS A 183 0.57 19.94 17.37
N PHE A 184 1.73 20.00 18.03
CA PHE A 184 2.17 18.98 18.96
C PHE A 184 2.03 19.47 20.41
N GLY A 185 1.70 18.58 21.31
CA GLY A 185 1.73 18.86 22.75
C GLY A 185 3.18 18.98 23.26
N SER A 186 3.31 19.07 24.57
CA SER A 186 4.64 19.05 25.21
C SER A 186 5.40 17.76 24.85
N PRO A 187 6.71 17.82 24.56
CA PRO A 187 7.50 16.62 24.34
C PRO A 187 7.43 15.66 25.50
N VAL A 188 7.17 14.39 25.23
CA VAL A 188 7.16 13.32 26.24
C VAL A 188 8.55 12.75 26.50
N ALA A 189 9.47 12.95 25.55
CA ALA A 189 10.88 12.56 25.64
C ALA A 189 11.72 13.42 24.68
N SER A 190 12.98 13.65 25.02
CA SER A 190 13.97 14.26 24.16
C SER A 190 15.22 13.38 24.15
N TYR A 191 15.78 13.17 22.96
CA TYR A 191 17.00 12.38 22.77
C TYR A 191 18.06 13.31 22.15
N ALA A 192 19.24 13.34 22.73
CA ALA A 192 20.39 14.11 22.24
C ALA A 192 21.32 13.22 21.42
#